data_cf594b71c08a71aeba070de3faf7e355
#
_entry.id   cf594b71c08a71aeba070de3faf7e355
#
_cell.length_a   1.000
_cell.length_b   1.000
_cell.length_c   1.000
_cell.angle_alpha   90.00
_cell.angle_beta   90.00
_cell.angle_gamma   90.00
#
_symmetry.space_group_name_H-M   'P 1'
#
loop_
_entity.id
_entity.type
_entity.pdbx_description
1 polymer ?
#
loop_
_entity_poly.entity_id
_entity_poly.type
_entity_poly.pdbx_seq_one_letter_code
_entity_poly.pdbx_strand_id
1 'polypeptide(L)'
;LNLIEMSQIAGRAGRYKNDGSFGTTGDCETLNSDEIEKIEKHQLPDTKTIYWRNSKLDFENPDKLIASLELKPNQKNLLRTNDSLDESVLRFFLKKGANNILYHKNLELLWECCQIPDFEKKAYGQHINVIDKVFQFLTTRKKRIPSTFMKEQLKGLEKDHGNVDLLSHRLSNVRTWSYVANK
;
A
#
# COMPACT_ATOMS: atom_id res chain seq x y z
N LEU A 1 -12.05 -3.08 15.03
CA LEU A 1 -10.88 -2.24 15.33
C LEU A 1 -10.31 -2.64 16.69
N ASN A 2 -8.99 -2.64 16.83
CA ASN A 2 -8.36 -2.84 18.12
C ASN A 2 -8.27 -1.51 18.90
N LEU A 3 -7.99 -1.58 20.22
CA LEU A 3 -7.95 -0.41 21.09
C LEU A 3 -6.94 0.66 20.65
N ILE A 4 -5.81 0.25 20.06
CA ILE A 4 -4.79 1.17 19.56
C ILE A 4 -5.29 1.94 18.33
N GLU A 5 -5.96 1.26 17.39
CA GLU A 5 -6.56 1.89 16.21
C GLU A 5 -7.70 2.85 16.62
N MET A 6 -8.53 2.44 17.55
CA MET A 6 -9.57 3.28 18.10
C MET A 6 -9.02 4.53 18.78
N SER A 7 -7.94 4.39 19.55
CA SER A 7 -7.26 5.52 20.19
C SER A 7 -6.64 6.49 19.17
N GLN A 8 -6.06 5.97 18.07
CA GLN A 8 -5.54 6.82 16.99
C GLN A 8 -6.63 7.61 16.29
N ILE A 9 -7.82 7.05 16.13
CA ILE A 9 -8.98 7.74 15.55
C ILE A 9 -9.50 8.78 16.54
N ALA A 10 -9.70 8.40 17.80
CA ALA A 10 -10.17 9.28 18.86
C ALA A 10 -9.22 10.46 19.10
N GLY A 11 -7.91 10.24 19.05
CA GLY A 11 -6.89 11.29 19.19
C GLY A 11 -6.90 12.36 18.07
N ARG A 12 -7.72 12.19 17.03
CA ARG A 12 -7.98 13.22 16.02
C ARG A 12 -9.19 14.11 16.37
N ALA A 13 -9.98 13.73 17.35
CA ALA A 13 -11.01 14.57 17.91
C ALA A 13 -10.35 15.66 18.76
N GLY A 14 -10.79 16.90 18.63
CA GLY A 14 -10.19 18.02 19.35
C GLY A 14 -8.82 18.42 18.81
N ARG A 15 -8.79 19.33 17.86
CA ARG A 15 -7.52 19.89 17.36
C ARG A 15 -7.02 20.99 18.30
N TYR A 16 -5.69 20.96 18.55
CA TYR A 16 -4.97 21.92 19.40
C TYR A 16 -5.37 21.85 20.87
N LYS A 17 -6.05 22.85 21.41
CA LYS A 17 -6.46 22.97 22.80
C LYS A 17 -7.97 22.79 23.03
N ASN A 18 -8.69 22.38 21.99
CA ASN A 18 -10.14 22.20 22.06
C ASN A 18 -10.47 20.76 22.42
N ASP A 19 -11.42 20.57 23.31
CA ASP A 19 -11.99 19.27 23.61
C ASP A 19 -12.69 18.71 22.38
N GLY A 20 -12.58 17.41 22.18
CA GLY A 20 -13.25 16.69 21.12
C GLY A 20 -14.04 15.52 21.65
N SER A 21 -15.02 15.07 20.90
CA SER A 21 -15.77 13.86 21.20
C SER A 21 -15.52 12.78 20.16
N PHE A 22 -15.56 11.54 20.58
CA PHE A 22 -15.47 10.37 19.71
C PHE A 22 -16.55 9.35 20.06
N GLY A 23 -16.87 8.47 19.12
CA GLY A 23 -17.89 7.45 19.31
C GLY A 23 -17.98 6.53 18.09
N THR A 24 -18.92 5.59 18.16
CA THR A 24 -19.23 4.68 17.07
C THR A 24 -20.42 5.19 16.25
N THR A 25 -20.49 4.83 14.98
CA THR A 25 -21.59 5.21 14.09
C THR A 25 -22.13 3.98 13.37
N GLY A 26 -23.41 4.05 12.95
CA GLY A 26 -24.07 2.98 12.19
C GLY A 26 -24.21 1.69 12.99
N ASP A 27 -23.90 0.57 12.35
CA ASP A 27 -24.03 -0.78 12.90
C ASP A 27 -22.81 -1.24 13.72
N CYS A 28 -21.90 -0.30 14.04
CA CYS A 28 -20.75 -0.63 14.89
C CYS A 28 -21.18 -0.82 16.34
N GLU A 29 -20.63 -1.83 17.01
CA GLU A 29 -20.80 -2.02 18.44
C GLU A 29 -20.35 -0.76 19.22
N THR A 30 -21.11 -0.42 20.26
CA THR A 30 -20.75 0.70 21.12
C THR A 30 -19.53 0.36 21.97
N LEU A 31 -18.66 1.36 22.16
CA LEU A 31 -17.52 1.22 23.05
C LEU A 31 -18.01 0.97 24.49
N ASN A 32 -17.38 0.03 25.17
CA ASN A 32 -17.65 -0.19 26.58
C ASN A 32 -16.92 0.84 27.46
N SER A 33 -17.32 0.97 28.72
CA SER A 33 -16.77 1.98 29.64
C SER A 33 -15.26 1.80 29.88
N ASP A 34 -14.75 0.57 29.90
CA ASP A 34 -13.32 0.27 30.08
C ASP A 34 -12.50 0.70 28.86
N GLU A 35 -13.01 0.48 27.65
CA GLU A 35 -12.37 0.95 26.41
C GLU A 35 -12.33 2.47 26.33
N ILE A 36 -13.42 3.14 26.69
CA ILE A 36 -13.51 4.60 26.74
C ILE A 36 -12.44 5.15 27.71
N GLU A 37 -12.41 4.62 28.94
CA GLU A 37 -11.46 5.05 29.96
C GLU A 37 -10.01 4.85 29.52
N LYS A 38 -9.68 3.71 28.91
CA LYS A 38 -8.33 3.43 28.38
C LYS A 38 -7.93 4.38 27.26
N ILE A 39 -8.87 4.74 26.37
CA ILE A 39 -8.63 5.69 25.30
C ILE A 39 -8.39 7.09 25.86
N GLU A 40 -9.25 7.57 26.75
CA GLU A 40 -9.16 8.90 27.36
C GLU A 40 -7.91 9.07 28.21
N LYS A 41 -7.52 8.04 28.97
CA LYS A 41 -6.33 8.04 29.82
C LYS A 41 -5.04 7.64 29.08
N HIS A 42 -5.11 7.37 27.76
CA HIS A 42 -3.98 6.84 26.98
C HIS A 42 -3.34 5.58 27.59
N GLN A 43 -4.14 4.74 28.23
CA GLN A 43 -3.71 3.47 28.81
C GLN A 43 -3.73 2.36 27.76
N LEU A 44 -2.82 2.46 26.80
CA LEU A 44 -2.72 1.51 25.71
C LEU A 44 -1.76 0.36 26.08
N PRO A 45 -1.99 -0.85 25.55
CA PRO A 45 -1.10 -1.96 25.77
C PRO A 45 0.28 -1.66 25.18
N ASP A 46 1.33 -2.07 25.88
CA ASP A 46 2.70 -1.93 25.41
C ASP A 46 2.91 -2.71 24.10
N THR A 47 3.56 -2.07 23.14
CA THR A 47 3.97 -2.72 21.90
C THR A 47 5.15 -3.65 22.19
N LYS A 48 4.88 -4.95 22.29
CA LYS A 48 5.92 -5.97 22.57
C LYS A 48 6.78 -6.30 21.36
N THR A 49 6.26 -6.09 20.17
CA THR A 49 6.88 -6.49 18.91
C THR A 49 6.70 -5.41 17.87
N ILE A 50 7.79 -5.05 17.21
CA ILE A 50 7.79 -4.10 16.09
C ILE A 50 8.16 -4.87 14.83
N TYR A 51 7.35 -4.69 13.78
CA TYR A 51 7.67 -5.24 12.47
C TYR A 51 8.78 -4.42 11.81
N TRP A 52 9.75 -5.14 11.28
CA TRP A 52 10.94 -4.57 10.69
C TRP A 52 11.17 -5.12 9.28
N ARG A 53 11.70 -4.28 8.40
CA ARG A 53 12.18 -4.65 7.08
C ARG A 53 13.55 -4.02 6.84
N ASN A 54 14.45 -4.75 6.19
CA ASN A 54 15.71 -4.18 5.76
C ASN A 54 15.48 -3.07 4.72
N SER A 55 16.00 -1.87 4.96
CA SER A 55 15.95 -0.74 4.05
C SER A 55 17.18 -0.66 3.13
N LYS A 56 18.25 -1.39 3.46
CA LYS A 56 19.48 -1.43 2.67
C LYS A 56 19.41 -2.61 1.71
N LEU A 57 18.75 -2.40 0.56
CA LEU A 57 18.54 -3.42 -0.45
C LEU A 57 19.69 -3.46 -1.44
N ASP A 58 20.05 -4.65 -1.90
CA ASP A 58 21.09 -4.89 -2.91
C ASP A 58 20.43 -5.17 -4.27
N PHE A 59 20.56 -4.21 -5.19
CA PHE A 59 19.96 -4.26 -6.53
C PHE A 59 20.92 -4.81 -7.61
N GLU A 60 22.05 -5.40 -7.24
CA GLU A 60 23.02 -5.92 -8.19
C GLU A 60 22.43 -7.02 -9.08
N ASN A 61 21.67 -7.93 -8.46
CA ASN A 61 20.94 -8.97 -9.18
C ASN A 61 19.71 -9.43 -8.38
N PRO A 62 18.76 -10.20 -8.99
CA PRO A 62 17.56 -10.67 -8.32
C PRO A 62 17.80 -11.45 -7.03
N ASP A 63 18.82 -12.33 -7.03
CA ASP A 63 19.10 -13.18 -5.86
C ASP A 63 19.61 -12.34 -4.68
N LYS A 64 20.49 -11.36 -4.93
CA LYS A 64 20.95 -10.43 -3.90
C LYS A 64 19.83 -9.54 -3.38
N LEU A 65 18.95 -9.07 -4.26
CA LEU A 65 17.78 -8.29 -3.85
C LEU A 65 16.88 -9.11 -2.91
N ILE A 66 16.55 -10.33 -3.28
CA ILE A 66 15.73 -11.22 -2.43
C ILE A 66 16.46 -11.53 -1.12
N ALA A 67 17.74 -11.88 -1.16
CA ALA A 67 18.52 -12.15 0.04
C ALA A 67 18.55 -10.93 0.99
N SER A 68 18.69 -9.71 0.44
CA SER A 68 18.67 -8.48 1.24
C SER A 68 17.30 -8.19 1.85
N LEU A 69 16.20 -8.54 1.18
CA LEU A 69 14.84 -8.47 1.72
C LEU A 69 14.60 -9.50 2.83
N GLU A 70 15.23 -10.67 2.75
CA GLU A 70 15.10 -11.77 3.71
C GLU A 70 15.94 -11.60 4.97
N LEU A 71 16.79 -10.60 5.04
CA LEU A 71 17.59 -10.34 6.24
C LEU A 71 16.72 -10.21 7.48
N LYS A 72 17.17 -10.85 8.56
CA LYS A 72 16.52 -10.79 9.87
C LYS A 72 17.10 -9.67 10.70
N PRO A 73 16.30 -9.01 11.54
CA PRO A 73 16.80 -8.00 12.46
C PRO A 73 17.67 -8.65 13.55
N ASN A 74 18.66 -7.92 14.01
CA ASN A 74 19.56 -8.38 15.09
C ASN A 74 18.96 -8.16 16.49
N GLN A 75 17.84 -7.42 16.61
CA GLN A 75 17.23 -7.09 17.89
C GLN A 75 16.05 -8.03 18.19
N LYS A 76 15.95 -8.49 19.44
CA LYS A 76 14.94 -9.50 19.86
C LYS A 76 13.49 -9.03 19.76
N ASN A 77 13.24 -7.72 19.89
CA ASN A 77 11.91 -7.12 19.84
C ASN A 77 11.47 -6.73 18.42
N LEU A 78 12.33 -6.94 17.43
CA LEU A 78 12.01 -6.72 16.03
C LEU A 78 11.69 -8.05 15.35
N LEU A 79 10.58 -8.07 14.60
CA LEU A 79 10.23 -9.20 13.74
C LEU A 79 10.29 -8.76 12.27
N ARG A 80 10.89 -9.61 11.44
CA ARG A 80 10.84 -9.40 10.00
C ARG A 80 9.37 -9.45 9.55
N THR A 81 8.95 -8.46 8.76
CA THR A 81 7.67 -8.49 8.05
C THR A 81 7.73 -9.60 7.01
N ASN A 82 6.86 -10.60 7.16
CA ASN A 82 6.70 -11.68 6.18
C ASN A 82 5.50 -11.36 5.28
N ASP A 83 5.51 -11.91 4.07
CA ASP A 83 4.37 -11.91 3.14
C ASP A 83 3.77 -10.53 2.83
N SER A 84 4.62 -9.51 2.79
CA SER A 84 4.18 -8.20 2.32
C SER A 84 3.79 -8.26 0.83
N LEU A 85 2.77 -7.48 0.46
CA LEU A 85 2.23 -7.48 -0.91
C LEU A 85 3.32 -7.16 -1.95
N ASP A 86 4.13 -6.15 -1.68
CA ASP A 86 5.20 -5.70 -2.58
C ASP A 86 6.28 -6.78 -2.79
N GLU A 87 6.67 -7.50 -1.75
CA GLU A 87 7.61 -8.63 -1.86
C GLU A 87 6.99 -9.80 -2.66
N SER A 88 5.72 -10.09 -2.42
CA SER A 88 4.99 -11.13 -3.16
C SER A 88 4.87 -10.81 -4.64
N VAL A 89 4.58 -9.54 -4.97
CA VAL A 89 4.53 -9.04 -6.35
C VAL A 89 5.90 -9.09 -7.00
N LEU A 90 6.96 -8.66 -6.30
CA LEU A 90 8.34 -8.75 -6.82
C LEU A 90 8.71 -10.20 -7.16
N ARG A 91 8.48 -11.15 -6.24
CA ARG A 91 8.76 -12.57 -6.46
C ARG A 91 7.99 -13.13 -7.66
N PHE A 92 6.74 -12.71 -7.84
CA PHE A 92 5.97 -13.09 -9.02
C PHE A 92 6.63 -12.62 -10.31
N PHE A 93 7.05 -11.33 -10.39
CA PHE A 93 7.71 -10.81 -11.58
C PHE A 93 9.06 -11.49 -11.86
N LEU A 94 9.86 -11.71 -10.84
CA LEU A 94 11.15 -12.38 -10.99
C LEU A 94 10.97 -13.85 -11.43
N LYS A 95 9.98 -14.56 -10.92
CA LYS A 95 9.67 -15.94 -11.32
C LYS A 95 9.12 -16.02 -12.74
N LYS A 96 8.13 -15.17 -13.09
CA LYS A 96 7.53 -15.12 -14.43
C LYS A 96 8.49 -14.60 -15.48
N GLY A 97 9.34 -13.67 -15.08
CA GLY A 97 10.28 -12.96 -15.93
C GLY A 97 11.73 -13.44 -15.80
N ALA A 98 11.97 -14.71 -15.39
CA ALA A 98 13.34 -15.23 -15.20
C ALA A 98 14.25 -15.00 -16.43
N ASN A 99 13.69 -14.96 -17.64
CA ASN A 99 14.40 -14.67 -18.89
C ASN A 99 14.15 -13.22 -19.38
N ASN A 100 13.46 -12.38 -18.62
CA ASN A 100 13.16 -11.02 -19.05
C ASN A 100 14.29 -10.08 -18.64
N ILE A 101 15.18 -9.80 -19.57
CA ILE A 101 16.32 -8.90 -19.40
C ILE A 101 15.89 -7.52 -18.90
N LEU A 102 14.67 -7.07 -19.23
CA LEU A 102 14.17 -5.76 -18.83
C LEU A 102 13.98 -5.67 -17.31
N TYR A 103 13.44 -6.72 -16.67
CA TYR A 103 13.30 -6.77 -15.22
C TYR A 103 14.66 -6.78 -14.53
N HIS A 104 15.61 -7.57 -15.01
CA HIS A 104 16.94 -7.68 -14.42
C HIS A 104 17.78 -6.40 -14.54
N LYS A 105 17.64 -5.65 -15.64
CA LYS A 105 18.33 -4.38 -15.84
C LYS A 105 17.72 -3.19 -15.08
N ASN A 106 16.52 -3.32 -14.58
CA ASN A 106 15.76 -2.24 -13.93
C ASN A 106 15.17 -2.70 -12.59
N LEU A 107 15.95 -3.46 -11.80
CA LEU A 107 15.47 -4.04 -10.53
C LEU A 107 14.99 -3.00 -9.52
N GLU A 108 15.71 -1.88 -9.42
CA GLU A 108 15.32 -0.78 -8.53
C GLU A 108 13.96 -0.21 -8.94
N LEU A 109 13.79 0.10 -10.23
CA LEU A 109 12.51 0.58 -10.77
C LEU A 109 11.40 -0.47 -10.61
N LEU A 110 11.71 -1.75 -10.81
CA LEU A 110 10.74 -2.83 -10.60
C LEU A 110 10.29 -2.87 -9.15
N TRP A 111 11.23 -2.77 -8.22
CA TRP A 111 10.93 -2.72 -6.80
C TRP A 111 10.06 -1.51 -6.43
N GLU A 112 10.40 -0.32 -6.92
CA GLU A 112 9.58 0.88 -6.74
C GLU A 112 8.16 0.69 -7.27
N CYS A 113 7.98 0.05 -8.42
CA CYS A 113 6.67 -0.27 -8.96
C CYS A 113 5.90 -1.25 -8.05
N CYS A 114 6.59 -2.27 -7.50
CA CYS A 114 5.97 -3.23 -6.58
C CYS A 114 5.44 -2.57 -5.30
N GLN A 115 6.00 -1.44 -4.88
CA GLN A 115 5.56 -0.67 -3.70
C GLN A 115 4.30 0.18 -3.95
N ILE A 116 3.78 0.24 -5.16
CA ILE A 116 2.53 0.96 -5.45
C ILE A 116 1.39 0.30 -4.67
N PRO A 117 0.64 1.07 -3.86
CA PRO A 117 -0.44 0.50 -3.07
C PRO A 117 -1.54 -0.12 -3.93
N ASP A 118 -2.06 -1.25 -3.49
CA ASP A 118 -3.30 -1.80 -4.06
C ASP A 118 -4.50 -1.04 -3.49
N PHE A 119 -4.90 0.02 -4.19
CA PHE A 119 -6.04 0.85 -3.79
C PHE A 119 -7.38 0.11 -3.93
N GLU A 120 -7.43 -0.97 -4.68
CA GLU A 120 -8.65 -1.70 -4.97
C GLU A 120 -8.93 -2.83 -3.97
N LYS A 121 -7.88 -3.39 -3.38
CA LYS A 121 -7.93 -4.50 -2.40
C LYS A 121 -8.68 -5.75 -2.87
N LYS A 122 -8.93 -5.92 -4.16
CA LYS A 122 -9.87 -6.95 -4.67
C LYS A 122 -9.21 -8.19 -5.23
N ALA A 123 -8.16 -8.06 -6.00
CA ALA A 123 -7.57 -9.23 -6.65
C ALA A 123 -6.09 -9.04 -6.95
N TYR A 124 -5.28 -9.89 -6.35
CA TYR A 124 -3.83 -9.93 -6.58
C TYR A 124 -3.45 -9.92 -8.08
N GLY A 125 -4.18 -10.67 -8.93
CA GLY A 125 -3.90 -10.70 -10.37
C GLY A 125 -4.17 -9.39 -11.10
N GLN A 126 -5.14 -8.61 -10.68
CA GLN A 126 -5.43 -7.29 -11.27
C GLN A 126 -4.37 -6.27 -10.87
N HIS A 127 -3.95 -6.29 -9.61
CA HIS A 127 -2.88 -5.43 -9.12
C HIS A 127 -1.56 -5.68 -9.88
N ILE A 128 -1.19 -6.94 -10.08
CA ILE A 128 0.00 -7.33 -10.89
C ILE A 128 -0.07 -6.73 -12.30
N ASN A 129 -1.23 -6.80 -12.96
CA ASN A 129 -1.38 -6.25 -14.30
C ASN A 129 -1.20 -4.72 -14.33
N VAL A 130 -1.63 -4.02 -13.27
CA VAL A 130 -1.41 -2.57 -13.15
C VAL A 130 0.08 -2.28 -12.97
N ILE A 131 0.75 -3.00 -12.08
CA ILE A 131 2.20 -2.85 -11.85
C ILE A 131 3.00 -3.10 -13.13
N ASP A 132 2.68 -4.17 -13.88
CA ASP A 132 3.35 -4.47 -15.15
C ASP A 132 3.19 -3.34 -16.17
N LYS A 133 1.99 -2.80 -16.31
CA LYS A 133 1.74 -1.64 -17.20
C LYS A 133 2.53 -0.40 -16.76
N VAL A 134 2.58 -0.11 -15.48
CA VAL A 134 3.34 1.02 -14.94
C VAL A 134 4.83 0.83 -15.20
N PHE A 135 5.37 -0.35 -14.93
CA PHE A 135 6.77 -0.68 -15.18
C PHE A 135 7.13 -0.55 -16.66
N GLN A 136 6.33 -1.13 -17.56
CA GLN A 136 6.52 -1.00 -19.00
C GLN A 136 6.47 0.45 -19.47
N PHE A 137 5.57 1.25 -18.92
CA PHE A 137 5.47 2.66 -19.22
C PHE A 137 6.73 3.43 -18.80
N LEU A 138 7.22 3.21 -17.59
CA LEU A 138 8.40 3.90 -17.06
C LEU A 138 9.68 3.48 -17.78
N THR A 139 9.82 2.21 -18.15
CA THR A 139 11.00 1.70 -18.88
C THR A 139 11.07 2.18 -20.32
N THR A 140 9.93 2.54 -20.96
CA THR A 140 9.91 3.07 -22.33
C THR A 140 10.31 4.55 -22.41
N ARG A 141 10.76 5.17 -21.33
CA ARG A 141 11.19 6.59 -21.24
C ARG A 141 10.13 7.60 -21.69
N LYS A 142 8.87 7.27 -21.64
CA LYS A 142 7.80 8.22 -21.88
C LYS A 142 7.73 9.16 -20.67
N LYS A 143 8.13 10.41 -20.85
CA LYS A 143 8.18 11.43 -19.79
C LYS A 143 6.79 11.91 -19.33
N ARG A 144 5.73 11.54 -20.01
CA ARG A 144 4.34 11.96 -19.68
C ARG A 144 3.35 10.85 -19.98
N ILE A 145 2.41 10.66 -19.07
CA ILE A 145 1.27 9.78 -19.31
C ILE A 145 0.47 10.34 -20.49
N PRO A 146 0.18 9.54 -21.53
CA PRO A 146 -0.57 10.03 -22.69
C PRO A 146 -1.92 10.59 -22.27
N SER A 147 -2.23 11.81 -22.72
CA SER A 147 -3.51 12.46 -22.40
C SER A 147 -4.71 11.67 -22.90
N THR A 148 -4.56 10.95 -24.00
CA THR A 148 -5.58 10.03 -24.53
C THR A 148 -5.90 8.91 -23.56
N PHE A 149 -4.88 8.29 -22.96
CA PHE A 149 -5.05 7.25 -21.95
C PHE A 149 -5.81 7.79 -20.72
N MET A 150 -5.40 8.96 -20.21
CA MET A 150 -6.08 9.59 -19.07
C MET A 150 -7.52 9.96 -19.40
N LYS A 151 -7.79 10.47 -20.60
CA LYS A 151 -9.14 10.80 -21.05
C LYS A 151 -10.03 9.55 -21.13
N GLU A 152 -9.49 8.40 -21.54
CA GLU A 152 -10.24 7.14 -21.58
C GLU A 152 -10.59 6.66 -20.16
N GLN A 153 -9.66 6.78 -19.19
CA GLN A 153 -9.94 6.45 -17.80
C GLN A 153 -11.03 7.36 -17.21
N LEU A 154 -10.97 8.67 -17.50
CA LEU A 154 -11.93 9.67 -17.00
C LEU A 154 -13.31 9.55 -17.64
N LYS A 155 -13.39 9.29 -18.96
CA LYS A 155 -14.68 9.09 -19.65
C LYS A 155 -15.55 8.00 -19.02
N GLY A 156 -14.90 7.01 -18.47
CA GLY A 156 -15.59 5.95 -17.77
C GLY A 156 -16.24 6.39 -16.47
N LEU A 157 -15.63 7.35 -15.75
CA LEU A 157 -16.20 7.89 -14.51
C LEU A 157 -17.54 8.61 -14.74
N GLU A 158 -17.69 9.28 -15.89
CA GLU A 158 -18.91 10.01 -16.24
C GLU A 158 -20.08 9.10 -16.64
N LYS A 159 -19.79 7.90 -17.13
CA LYS A 159 -20.81 6.99 -17.68
C LYS A 159 -21.39 6.00 -16.66
N ASP A 160 -20.71 5.80 -15.55
CA ASP A 160 -20.99 4.67 -14.64
C ASP A 160 -21.70 5.08 -13.34
N HIS A 161 -22.48 6.17 -13.39
CA HIS A 161 -23.18 6.73 -12.22
C HIS A 161 -24.10 5.75 -11.45
N GLY A 162 -24.37 4.57 -11.97
CA GLY A 162 -25.20 3.55 -11.30
C GLY A 162 -24.46 2.31 -10.83
N ASN A 163 -23.17 2.15 -11.17
CA ASN A 163 -22.41 0.95 -10.81
C ASN A 163 -21.24 1.30 -9.89
N VAL A 164 -21.45 1.15 -8.58
CA VAL A 164 -20.48 1.50 -7.53
C VAL A 164 -19.17 0.71 -7.66
N ASP A 165 -19.24 -0.56 -8.04
CA ASP A 165 -18.06 -1.42 -8.17
C ASP A 165 -17.18 -0.98 -9.34
N LEU A 166 -17.79 -0.68 -10.46
CA LEU A 166 -17.07 -0.21 -11.64
C LEU A 166 -16.47 1.18 -11.42
N LEU A 167 -17.20 2.06 -10.73
CA LEU A 167 -16.73 3.39 -10.35
C LEU A 167 -15.54 3.28 -9.39
N SER A 168 -15.62 2.40 -8.39
CA SER A 168 -14.54 2.12 -7.45
C SER A 168 -13.27 1.64 -8.16
N HIS A 169 -13.41 0.69 -9.10
CA HIS A 169 -12.30 0.21 -9.92
C HIS A 169 -11.62 1.32 -10.72
N ARG A 170 -12.39 2.19 -11.36
CA ARG A 170 -11.86 3.31 -12.15
C ARG A 170 -11.18 4.36 -11.29
N LEU A 171 -11.74 4.67 -10.12
CA LEU A 171 -11.12 5.57 -9.16
C LEU A 171 -9.78 5.02 -8.64
N SER A 172 -9.71 3.73 -8.40
CA SER A 172 -8.49 3.03 -8.00
C SER A 172 -7.39 3.15 -9.05
N ASN A 173 -7.73 2.95 -10.33
CA ASN A 173 -6.79 3.16 -11.44
C ASN A 173 -6.30 4.61 -11.53
N VAL A 174 -7.19 5.59 -11.40
CA VAL A 174 -6.82 7.02 -11.41
C VAL A 174 -5.90 7.35 -10.24
N ARG A 175 -6.16 6.82 -9.04
CA ARG A 175 -5.27 6.98 -7.87
C ARG A 175 -3.88 6.40 -8.12
N THR A 176 -3.79 5.21 -8.72
CA THR A 176 -2.52 4.58 -9.08
C THR A 176 -1.72 5.46 -10.03
N TRP A 177 -2.33 5.96 -11.09
CA TRP A 177 -1.64 6.82 -12.06
C TRP A 177 -1.30 8.20 -11.48
N SER A 178 -2.14 8.75 -10.61
CA SER A 178 -1.81 9.97 -9.86
C SER A 178 -0.60 9.75 -8.93
N TYR A 179 -0.53 8.61 -8.24
CA TYR A 179 0.62 8.25 -7.42
C TYR A 179 1.92 8.16 -8.25
N VAL A 180 1.87 7.48 -9.41
CA VAL A 180 3.01 7.33 -10.32
C VAL A 180 3.46 8.68 -10.89
N ALA A 181 2.52 9.58 -11.20
CA ALA A 181 2.83 10.90 -11.76
C ALA A 181 3.51 11.85 -10.74
N ASN A 182 3.39 11.56 -9.44
CA ASN A 182 3.97 12.35 -8.36
C ASN A 182 5.27 11.74 -7.81
N LYS A 183 5.74 10.65 -8.36
CA LYS A 183 7.04 10.02 -8.11
C LYS A 183 8.05 10.43 -9.17
#